data_6db7bf4b99d9d2013b7da56b614935e0
#
_entry.id   6db7bf4b99d9d2013b7da56b614935e0
#
_cell.length_a   1.000
_cell.length_b   1.000
_cell.length_c   1.000
_cell.angle_alpha   90.00
_cell.angle_beta   90.00
_cell.angle_gamma   90.00
#
_symmetry.space_group_name_H-M   'P 1'
#
loop_
_entity.id
_entity.type
_entity.pdbx_description
1 polymer ?
#
loop_
_entity_poly.entity_id
_entity_poly.type
_entity_poly.pdbx_seq_one_letter_code
_entity_poly.pdbx_strand_id
1 'polypeptide(L)'
;MKIIVANPNLVPLRDRFEAGVPTDAHVIWADGVSLDELRDADVYVGSSFTAEMAEAAEKLRLVHSVGAGTDKIDFAALSPETLVANTFHHQQSIAEYIVAAAVMLRRDFLGQDRELRRDTWATSVYDAAIPQPSALGSARIGFVGFGHIGQSAWNLFRAFGCTAAAVTGSGRVPDCGLAWAGDTRELDRLMTECDVAVVSAPLNEHTESMIGAAALRALGADGVLINVGRGPLVQERALYDALSAGTIRAAAIDVWYRYPSADGVATPSDLPFAELPNLLMTPHSSGVTRDTFSGRVDDIVANIGRLQRGEPLRNVVHG
;
A
#
# COMPACT_ATOMS: atom_id res chain seq x y z
N MET A 1 -30.07 10.87 10.44
CA MET A 1 -29.16 9.94 9.71
C MET A 1 -28.37 9.11 10.71
N LYS A 2 -28.38 7.77 10.59
CA LYS A 2 -27.60 6.87 11.46
C LYS A 2 -26.30 6.44 10.74
N ILE A 3 -25.17 6.66 11.39
CA ILE A 3 -23.84 6.38 10.85
C ILE A 3 -23.12 5.38 11.76
N ILE A 4 -22.63 4.27 11.21
CA ILE A 4 -21.80 3.30 11.94
C ILE A 4 -20.36 3.46 11.48
N VAL A 5 -19.44 3.69 12.42
CA VAL A 5 -17.99 3.79 12.16
C VAL A 5 -17.30 2.60 12.81
N ALA A 6 -16.83 1.67 11.99
CA ALA A 6 -16.20 0.41 12.38
C ALA A 6 -14.76 0.34 11.89
N ASN A 7 -13.93 1.31 12.29
CA ASN A 7 -12.51 1.30 11.99
C ASN A 7 -11.69 1.92 13.13
N PRO A 8 -10.81 1.15 13.79
CA PRO A 8 -10.05 1.60 14.95
C PRO A 8 -9.09 2.76 14.65
N ASN A 9 -8.60 2.87 13.39
CA ASN A 9 -7.71 3.97 13.01
C ASN A 9 -8.40 5.33 12.96
N LEU A 10 -9.75 5.38 12.95
CA LEU A 10 -10.50 6.64 13.01
C LEU A 10 -10.78 7.08 14.44
N VAL A 11 -10.68 6.21 15.43
CA VAL A 11 -10.98 6.52 16.85
C VAL A 11 -10.18 7.72 17.37
N PRO A 12 -8.86 7.86 17.06
CA PRO A 12 -8.08 9.05 17.46
C PRO A 12 -8.55 10.36 16.81
N LEU A 13 -9.40 10.28 15.79
CA LEU A 13 -9.93 11.43 15.03
C LEU A 13 -11.43 11.61 15.23
N ARG A 14 -12.00 11.01 16.30
CA ARG A 14 -13.44 11.06 16.62
C ARG A 14 -13.99 12.48 16.60
N ASP A 15 -13.35 13.39 17.32
CA ASP A 15 -13.81 14.79 17.42
C ASP A 15 -13.87 15.47 16.06
N ARG A 16 -12.86 15.22 15.20
CA ARG A 16 -12.82 15.74 13.82
C ARG A 16 -13.95 15.17 12.97
N PHE A 17 -14.20 13.88 13.09
CA PHE A 17 -15.28 13.19 12.39
C PHE A 17 -16.64 13.73 12.80
N GLU A 18 -16.91 13.76 14.12
CA GLU A 18 -18.18 14.22 14.68
C GLU A 18 -18.46 15.71 14.41
N ALA A 19 -17.43 16.54 14.39
CA ALA A 19 -17.56 17.95 14.00
C ALA A 19 -17.84 18.15 12.50
N GLY A 20 -17.49 17.17 11.65
CA GLY A 20 -17.65 17.25 10.19
C GLY A 20 -18.96 16.67 9.66
N VAL A 21 -19.63 15.79 10.41
CA VAL A 21 -20.92 15.22 9.99
C VAL A 21 -22.09 16.17 10.31
N PRO A 22 -23.26 15.99 9.65
CA PRO A 22 -24.45 16.78 9.95
C PRO A 22 -24.83 16.71 11.43
N THR A 23 -25.32 17.83 11.99
CA THR A 23 -25.63 17.97 13.43
C THR A 23 -26.77 17.09 13.93
N ASP A 24 -27.63 16.62 13.02
CA ASP A 24 -28.70 15.66 13.28
C ASP A 24 -28.27 14.18 13.07
N ALA A 25 -27.02 13.95 12.75
CA ALA A 25 -26.49 12.61 12.58
C ALA A 25 -26.27 11.92 13.94
N HIS A 26 -26.66 10.64 14.02
CA HIS A 26 -26.37 9.77 15.15
C HIS A 26 -25.19 8.86 14.78
N VAL A 27 -24.00 9.12 15.34
CA VAL A 27 -22.76 8.38 15.07
C VAL A 27 -22.54 7.31 16.14
N ILE A 28 -22.41 6.06 15.70
CA ILE A 28 -22.08 4.92 16.53
C ILE A 28 -20.65 4.47 16.19
N TRP A 29 -19.77 4.47 17.19
CA TRP A 29 -18.41 3.95 17.09
C TRP A 29 -18.40 2.50 17.56
N ALA A 30 -18.17 1.57 16.63
CA ALA A 30 -18.28 0.14 16.90
C ALA A 30 -16.91 -0.52 17.00
N ASP A 31 -16.68 -1.28 18.06
CA ASP A 31 -15.51 -2.17 18.23
C ASP A 31 -15.68 -3.52 17.48
N GLY A 32 -16.83 -3.74 16.89
CA GLY A 32 -17.26 -4.84 16.04
C GLY A 32 -18.61 -4.45 15.48
N VAL A 33 -19.00 -5.04 14.35
CA VAL A 33 -20.28 -4.68 13.72
C VAL A 33 -21.37 -5.57 14.26
N SER A 34 -22.32 -4.98 15.00
CA SER A 34 -23.57 -5.64 15.35
C SER A 34 -24.51 -5.60 14.15
N LEU A 35 -25.00 -6.77 13.71
CA LEU A 35 -25.97 -6.87 12.62
C LEU A 35 -27.27 -6.15 12.93
N ASP A 36 -27.68 -6.14 14.23
CA ASP A 36 -28.87 -5.41 14.67
C ASP A 36 -28.70 -3.89 14.54
N GLU A 37 -27.47 -3.36 14.75
CA GLU A 37 -27.19 -1.94 14.57
C GLU A 37 -27.17 -1.53 13.09
N LEU A 38 -26.82 -2.45 12.19
CA LEU A 38 -26.83 -2.21 10.74
C LEU A 38 -28.23 -2.07 10.16
N ARG A 39 -29.25 -2.70 10.76
CA ARG A 39 -30.60 -2.80 10.19
C ARG A 39 -31.19 -1.45 9.78
N ASP A 40 -31.00 -0.43 10.58
CA ASP A 40 -31.54 0.91 10.34
C ASP A 40 -30.45 1.96 10.06
N ALA A 41 -29.22 1.52 9.77
CA ALA A 41 -28.12 2.40 9.42
C ALA A 41 -28.29 2.99 8.01
N ASP A 42 -28.06 4.28 7.87
CA ASP A 42 -27.98 4.96 6.56
C ASP A 42 -26.59 4.86 5.94
N VAL A 43 -25.54 4.91 6.78
CA VAL A 43 -24.14 4.94 6.35
C VAL A 43 -23.31 3.98 7.20
N TYR A 44 -22.49 3.19 6.53
CA TYR A 44 -21.43 2.40 7.14
C TYR A 44 -20.06 2.90 6.71
N VAL A 45 -19.15 3.10 7.67
CA VAL A 45 -17.76 3.53 7.46
C VAL A 45 -16.82 2.44 8.00
N GLY A 46 -16.14 1.73 7.11
CA GLY A 46 -15.30 0.61 7.50
C GLY A 46 -14.42 0.10 6.35
N SER A 47 -13.56 -0.89 6.62
CA SER A 47 -12.65 -1.47 5.61
C SER A 47 -13.15 -2.79 5.02
N SER A 48 -14.25 -3.35 5.53
CA SER A 48 -14.86 -4.58 5.04
C SER A 48 -16.37 -4.49 5.16
N PHE A 49 -17.08 -5.12 4.23
CA PHE A 49 -18.54 -5.23 4.26
C PHE A 49 -18.95 -6.55 3.61
N THR A 50 -19.47 -7.48 4.41
CA THR A 50 -19.75 -8.86 3.98
C THR A 50 -21.19 -9.02 3.49
N ALA A 51 -21.47 -10.17 2.84
CA ALA A 51 -22.83 -10.53 2.43
C ALA A 51 -23.82 -10.54 3.62
N GLU A 52 -23.39 -11.11 4.77
CA GLU A 52 -24.21 -11.14 5.99
C GLU A 52 -24.56 -9.74 6.50
N MET A 53 -23.59 -8.80 6.40
CA MET A 53 -23.84 -7.39 6.74
C MET A 53 -24.81 -6.73 5.77
N ALA A 54 -24.71 -7.07 4.47
CA ALA A 54 -25.60 -6.54 3.44
C ALA A 54 -27.05 -7.04 3.63
N GLU A 55 -27.23 -8.31 3.99
CA GLU A 55 -28.55 -8.88 4.30
C GLU A 55 -29.21 -8.20 5.51
N ALA A 56 -28.41 -7.82 6.52
CA ALA A 56 -28.90 -7.16 7.72
C ALA A 56 -29.25 -5.68 7.50
N ALA A 57 -28.64 -5.01 6.52
CA ALA A 57 -28.66 -3.57 6.35
C ALA A 57 -29.83 -3.10 5.46
N GLU A 58 -31.05 -3.01 6.03
CA GLU A 58 -32.30 -2.73 5.28
C GLU A 58 -32.39 -1.31 4.71
N LYS A 59 -31.66 -0.32 5.28
CA LYS A 59 -31.76 1.11 4.92
C LYS A 59 -30.47 1.73 4.43
N LEU A 60 -29.45 0.90 4.17
CA LEU A 60 -28.12 1.36 3.87
C LEU A 60 -28.07 2.07 2.50
N ARG A 61 -27.56 3.28 2.50
CA ARG A 61 -27.42 4.14 1.31
C ARG A 61 -25.96 4.30 0.91
N LEU A 62 -25.01 4.14 1.86
CA LEU A 62 -23.59 4.32 1.60
C LEU A 62 -22.74 3.36 2.43
N VAL A 63 -21.89 2.62 1.76
CA VAL A 63 -20.70 1.98 2.34
C VAL A 63 -19.49 2.85 1.99
N HIS A 64 -18.84 3.47 2.96
CA HIS A 64 -17.65 4.26 2.74
C HIS A 64 -16.41 3.51 3.24
N SER A 65 -15.57 3.04 2.28
CA SER A 65 -14.28 2.45 2.65
C SER A 65 -13.36 3.50 3.27
N VAL A 66 -12.63 3.11 4.33
CA VAL A 66 -11.65 3.98 5.01
C VAL A 66 -10.31 4.02 4.27
N GLY A 67 -10.19 3.37 3.12
CA GLY A 67 -8.99 3.35 2.30
C GLY A 67 -9.32 3.23 0.82
N ALA A 68 -8.29 3.09 -0.01
CA ALA A 68 -8.45 2.93 -1.45
C ALA A 68 -8.92 1.52 -1.84
N GLY A 69 -8.49 0.49 -1.08
CA GLY A 69 -8.85 -0.90 -1.34
C GLY A 69 -10.29 -1.19 -0.97
N THR A 70 -10.96 -1.95 -1.83
CA THR A 70 -12.34 -2.41 -1.65
C THR A 70 -12.46 -3.93 -1.76
N ASP A 71 -11.33 -4.62 -1.70
CA ASP A 71 -11.22 -6.08 -1.90
C ASP A 71 -12.04 -6.90 -0.86
N LYS A 72 -12.39 -6.27 0.27
CA LYS A 72 -13.17 -6.87 1.37
C LYS A 72 -14.63 -6.41 1.40
N ILE A 73 -15.11 -5.77 0.33
CA ILE A 73 -16.52 -5.36 0.18
C ILE A 73 -17.16 -6.32 -0.83
N ASP A 74 -18.21 -6.99 -0.39
CA ASP A 74 -18.98 -7.88 -1.25
C ASP A 74 -20.00 -7.07 -2.08
N PHE A 75 -19.56 -6.61 -3.24
CA PHE A 75 -20.40 -5.82 -4.15
C PHE A 75 -21.62 -6.60 -4.66
N ALA A 76 -21.53 -7.93 -4.79
CA ALA A 76 -22.62 -8.73 -5.32
C ALA A 76 -23.81 -8.86 -4.34
N ALA A 77 -23.53 -8.67 -3.04
CA ALA A 77 -24.54 -8.72 -2.00
C ALA A 77 -25.24 -7.37 -1.76
N LEU A 78 -24.70 -6.26 -2.29
CA LEU A 78 -25.26 -4.93 -2.07
C LEU A 78 -26.53 -4.71 -2.90
N SER A 79 -27.46 -3.92 -2.34
CA SER A 79 -28.58 -3.37 -3.13
C SER A 79 -28.06 -2.49 -4.26
N PRO A 80 -28.67 -2.51 -5.46
CA PRO A 80 -28.30 -1.61 -6.56
C PRO A 80 -28.36 -0.11 -6.21
N GLU A 81 -29.11 0.25 -5.17
CA GLU A 81 -29.24 1.63 -4.69
C GLU A 81 -28.17 2.01 -3.66
N THR A 82 -27.39 1.05 -3.14
CA THR A 82 -26.35 1.31 -2.17
C THR A 82 -25.08 1.76 -2.86
N LEU A 83 -24.67 2.99 -2.60
CA LEU A 83 -23.41 3.53 -3.13
C LEU A 83 -22.22 3.00 -2.33
N VAL A 84 -21.12 2.76 -3.03
CA VAL A 84 -19.83 2.50 -2.38
C VAL A 84 -18.83 3.57 -2.81
N ALA A 85 -18.24 4.24 -1.82
CA ALA A 85 -17.18 5.21 -2.05
C ALA A 85 -15.90 4.80 -1.32
N ASN A 86 -14.76 5.23 -1.84
CA ASN A 86 -13.47 5.04 -1.21
C ASN A 86 -12.72 6.36 -1.00
N THR A 87 -11.52 6.31 -0.39
CA THR A 87 -10.67 7.47 -0.15
C THR A 87 -9.19 7.09 -0.23
N PHE A 88 -8.32 8.07 -0.41
CA PHE A 88 -6.90 7.89 -0.66
C PHE A 88 -6.03 8.50 0.45
N HIS A 89 -5.30 9.59 0.19
CA HIS A 89 -4.41 10.35 1.11
C HIS A 89 -3.14 9.61 1.59
N HIS A 90 -2.99 8.32 1.27
CA HIS A 90 -1.83 7.51 1.68
C HIS A 90 -0.62 7.62 0.73
N GLN A 91 -0.79 8.22 -0.45
CA GLN A 91 0.24 8.20 -1.49
C GLN A 91 1.51 8.91 -1.07
N GLN A 92 1.42 10.00 -0.28
CA GLN A 92 2.59 10.75 0.17
C GLN A 92 3.39 9.97 1.20
N SER A 93 2.75 9.45 2.25
CA SER A 93 3.42 8.66 3.28
C SER A 93 4.03 7.36 2.73
N ILE A 94 3.34 6.69 1.80
CA ILE A 94 3.91 5.54 1.11
C ILE A 94 5.12 5.94 0.24
N ALA A 95 5.07 7.10 -0.43
CA ALA A 95 6.21 7.60 -1.20
C ALA A 95 7.44 7.87 -0.34
N GLU A 96 7.24 8.43 0.86
CA GLU A 96 8.31 8.62 1.85
C GLU A 96 8.92 7.29 2.29
N TYR A 97 8.07 6.29 2.60
CA TYR A 97 8.52 4.94 2.91
C TYR A 97 9.35 4.32 1.79
N ILE A 98 8.89 4.42 0.53
CA ILE A 98 9.59 3.90 -0.64
C ILE A 98 10.99 4.49 -0.76
N VAL A 99 11.12 5.81 -0.65
CA VAL A 99 12.43 6.49 -0.77
C VAL A 99 13.33 6.15 0.40
N ALA A 100 12.80 6.13 1.63
CA ALA A 100 13.56 5.72 2.82
C ALA A 100 14.07 4.28 2.69
N ALA A 101 13.22 3.33 2.29
CA ALA A 101 13.59 1.94 2.06
C ALA A 101 14.66 1.82 0.95
N ALA A 102 14.53 2.54 -0.16
CA ALA A 102 15.51 2.55 -1.23
C ALA A 102 16.91 2.99 -0.75
N VAL A 103 16.98 4.06 0.04
CA VAL A 103 18.24 4.54 0.64
C VAL A 103 18.82 3.51 1.60
N MET A 104 17.99 3.02 2.54
CA MET A 104 18.42 2.08 3.59
C MET A 104 18.98 0.78 3.00
N LEU A 105 18.30 0.21 2.02
CA LEU A 105 18.66 -1.10 1.44
C LEU A 105 19.81 -0.99 0.43
N ARG A 106 19.85 0.05 -0.41
CA ARG A 106 20.97 0.24 -1.35
C ARG A 106 22.29 0.49 -0.63
N ARG A 107 22.27 1.11 0.54
CA ARG A 107 23.44 1.43 1.35
C ARG A 107 23.67 0.45 2.51
N ASP A 108 22.85 -0.58 2.64
CA ASP A 108 22.91 -1.58 3.70
C ASP A 108 22.94 -0.99 5.13
N PHE A 109 22.11 0.03 5.38
CA PHE A 109 22.04 0.63 6.72
C PHE A 109 21.52 -0.34 7.78
N LEU A 110 20.68 -1.32 7.41
CA LEU A 110 20.23 -2.36 8.32
C LEU A 110 21.38 -3.29 8.77
N GLY A 111 22.25 -3.65 7.82
CA GLY A 111 23.46 -4.43 8.14
C GLY A 111 24.44 -3.63 8.99
N GLN A 112 24.74 -2.40 8.59
CA GLN A 112 25.66 -1.54 9.33
C GLN A 112 25.18 -1.25 10.77
N ASP A 113 23.87 -1.02 11.00
CA ASP A 113 23.31 -0.86 12.35
C ASP A 113 23.51 -2.11 13.19
N ARG A 114 23.22 -3.32 12.62
CA ARG A 114 23.42 -4.59 13.35
C ARG A 114 24.87 -4.82 13.74
N GLU A 115 25.79 -4.58 12.82
CA GLU A 115 27.22 -4.80 13.10
C GLU A 115 27.77 -3.78 14.09
N LEU A 116 27.35 -2.50 13.99
CA LEU A 116 27.80 -1.48 14.94
C LEU A 116 27.30 -1.75 16.38
N ARG A 117 26.09 -2.34 16.54
CA ARG A 117 25.60 -2.81 17.86
C ARG A 117 26.42 -3.96 18.45
N ARG A 118 27.31 -4.57 17.64
CA ARG A 118 28.28 -5.60 18.02
C ARG A 118 29.72 -5.06 18.05
N ASP A 119 29.86 -3.74 18.16
CA ASP A 119 31.15 -3.03 18.16
C ASP A 119 31.97 -3.20 16.87
N THR A 120 31.32 -3.62 15.76
CA THR A 120 31.96 -3.81 14.45
C THR A 120 31.65 -2.65 13.51
N TRP A 121 32.68 -1.93 13.07
CA TRP A 121 32.58 -0.81 12.13
C TRP A 121 32.58 -1.31 10.68
N ALA A 122 31.46 -1.86 10.21
CA ALA A 122 31.29 -2.46 8.88
C ALA A 122 31.18 -1.40 7.80
N THR A 123 32.27 -0.79 7.42
CA THR A 123 32.36 0.23 6.36
C THR A 123 33.69 0.15 5.63
N SER A 124 33.70 0.53 4.36
CA SER A 124 34.90 0.60 3.50
C SER A 124 36.05 1.46 4.06
N VAL A 125 35.77 2.32 5.03
CA VAL A 125 36.81 3.13 5.72
C VAL A 125 37.75 2.24 6.54
N TYR A 126 37.22 1.14 7.12
CA TYR A 126 37.99 0.25 7.99
C TYR A 126 38.22 -1.15 7.38
N ASP A 127 37.42 -1.52 6.36
CA ASP A 127 37.56 -2.78 5.63
C ASP A 127 37.44 -2.54 4.13
N ALA A 128 38.54 -2.63 3.41
CA ALA A 128 38.61 -2.41 1.96
C ALA A 128 37.86 -3.47 1.14
N ALA A 129 37.47 -4.60 1.75
CA ALA A 129 36.64 -5.62 1.11
C ALA A 129 35.17 -5.19 1.01
N ILE A 130 34.73 -4.22 1.83
CA ILE A 130 33.37 -3.68 1.78
C ILE A 130 33.27 -2.64 0.66
N PRO A 131 32.44 -2.86 -0.37
CA PRO A 131 32.35 -1.94 -1.50
C PRO A 131 31.67 -0.63 -1.08
N GLN A 132 32.06 0.47 -1.70
CA GLN A 132 31.41 1.76 -1.53
C GLN A 132 30.07 1.76 -2.29
N PRO A 133 28.93 1.94 -1.62
CA PRO A 133 27.64 2.00 -2.30
C PRO A 133 27.46 3.31 -3.06
N SER A 134 26.79 3.25 -4.19
CA SER A 134 26.39 4.44 -4.94
C SER A 134 25.31 5.25 -4.21
N ALA A 135 25.35 6.58 -4.37
CA ALA A 135 24.27 7.45 -3.88
C ALA A 135 22.94 7.17 -4.60
N LEU A 136 21.81 7.52 -3.95
CA LEU A 136 20.48 7.29 -4.52
C LEU A 136 20.30 8.00 -5.87
N GLY A 137 20.85 9.20 -6.04
CA GLY A 137 20.68 10.02 -7.26
C GLY A 137 21.21 9.38 -8.55
N SER A 138 22.10 8.38 -8.47
CA SER A 138 22.54 7.61 -9.62
C SER A 138 21.63 6.41 -9.95
N ALA A 139 20.60 6.15 -9.15
CA ALA A 139 19.74 4.99 -9.32
C ALA A 139 18.73 5.16 -10.44
N ARG A 140 18.48 4.06 -11.14
CA ARG A 140 17.38 3.89 -12.09
C ARG A 140 16.21 3.23 -11.37
N ILE A 141 15.07 3.89 -11.35
CA ILE A 141 13.88 3.43 -10.64
C ILE A 141 12.91 2.79 -11.63
N GLY A 142 12.50 1.55 -11.37
CA GLY A 142 11.48 0.84 -12.15
C GLY A 142 10.16 0.83 -11.39
N PHE A 143 9.10 1.40 -11.96
CA PHE A 143 7.76 1.34 -11.35
C PHE A 143 6.92 0.25 -12.00
N VAL A 144 6.48 -0.73 -11.22
CA VAL A 144 5.44 -1.69 -11.59
C VAL A 144 4.12 -1.18 -11.04
N GLY A 145 3.34 -0.51 -11.91
CA GLY A 145 2.23 0.35 -11.53
C GLY A 145 2.67 1.80 -11.29
N PHE A 146 1.99 2.74 -11.96
CA PHE A 146 2.32 4.18 -11.90
C PHE A 146 1.07 5.04 -11.64
N GLY A 147 0.28 4.63 -10.62
CA GLY A 147 -0.87 5.37 -10.09
C GLY A 147 -0.42 6.49 -9.13
N HIS A 148 -1.30 6.88 -8.20
CA HIS A 148 -1.03 7.94 -7.23
C HIS A 148 0.26 7.71 -6.41
N ILE A 149 0.50 6.46 -5.97
CA ILE A 149 1.70 6.10 -5.20
C ILE A 149 2.95 6.25 -6.06
N GLY A 150 2.97 5.65 -7.26
CA GLY A 150 4.12 5.72 -8.16
C GLY A 150 4.48 7.15 -8.56
N GLN A 151 3.47 7.98 -8.85
CA GLN A 151 3.66 9.40 -9.18
C GLN A 151 4.22 10.19 -8.00
N SER A 152 3.70 9.97 -6.78
CA SER A 152 4.21 10.63 -5.57
C SER A 152 5.65 10.21 -5.27
N ALA A 153 5.97 8.92 -5.38
CA ALA A 153 7.33 8.41 -5.20
C ALA A 153 8.29 8.96 -6.27
N TRP A 154 7.85 9.03 -7.54
CA TRP A 154 8.64 9.64 -8.61
C TRP A 154 8.97 11.11 -8.32
N ASN A 155 8.01 11.89 -7.83
CA ASN A 155 8.27 13.28 -7.45
C ASN A 155 9.39 13.43 -6.41
N LEU A 156 9.52 12.48 -5.48
CA LEU A 156 10.62 12.45 -4.52
C LEU A 156 11.92 11.96 -5.16
N PHE A 157 11.91 10.84 -5.88
CA PHE A 157 13.12 10.28 -6.51
C PHE A 157 13.79 11.24 -7.51
N ARG A 158 13.01 11.93 -8.33
CA ARG A 158 13.56 12.91 -9.29
C ARG A 158 14.25 14.09 -8.59
N ALA A 159 13.82 14.46 -7.38
CA ALA A 159 14.48 15.50 -6.59
C ALA A 159 15.88 15.07 -6.11
N PHE A 160 16.15 13.76 -5.99
CA PHE A 160 17.49 13.21 -5.76
C PHE A 160 18.32 13.09 -7.03
N GLY A 161 17.77 13.32 -8.21
CA GLY A 161 18.47 13.18 -9.50
C GLY A 161 18.34 11.80 -10.15
N CYS A 162 17.46 10.91 -9.63
CA CYS A 162 17.22 9.60 -10.22
C CYS A 162 16.62 9.71 -11.64
N THR A 163 16.79 8.65 -12.44
CA THR A 163 16.01 8.40 -13.65
C THR A 163 14.99 7.29 -13.37
N ALA A 164 13.90 7.24 -14.14
CA ALA A 164 12.90 6.21 -13.94
C ALA A 164 12.20 5.77 -15.22
N ALA A 165 11.66 4.54 -15.19
CA ALA A 165 10.76 4.00 -16.17
C ALA A 165 9.57 3.33 -15.47
N ALA A 166 8.47 3.08 -16.19
CA ALA A 166 7.30 2.45 -15.62
C ALA A 166 6.64 1.43 -16.56
N VAL A 167 6.08 0.37 -15.97
CA VAL A 167 5.14 -0.52 -16.65
C VAL A 167 3.77 -0.45 -15.98
N THR A 168 2.72 -0.37 -16.79
CA THR A 168 1.33 -0.29 -16.32
C THR A 168 0.45 -1.23 -17.14
N GLY A 169 -0.76 -1.54 -16.67
CA GLY A 169 -1.68 -2.38 -17.44
C GLY A 169 -2.06 -1.78 -18.80
N SER A 170 -2.13 -0.45 -18.91
CA SER A 170 -2.47 0.24 -20.16
C SER A 170 -1.26 0.67 -21.00
N GLY A 171 -0.05 0.59 -20.47
CA GLY A 171 1.16 1.15 -21.06
C GLY A 171 1.21 2.69 -21.06
N ARG A 172 0.24 3.36 -20.46
CA ARG A 172 0.10 4.82 -20.48
C ARG A 172 0.40 5.40 -19.11
N VAL A 173 1.11 6.50 -19.09
CA VAL A 173 1.42 7.31 -17.92
C VAL A 173 1.30 8.80 -18.27
N PRO A 174 1.06 9.69 -17.30
CA PRO A 174 1.19 11.12 -17.52
C PRO A 174 2.58 11.50 -18.00
N ASP A 175 2.72 12.57 -18.78
CA ASP A 175 4.03 13.14 -19.10
C ASP A 175 4.60 13.80 -17.83
N CYS A 176 5.60 13.14 -17.24
CA CYS A 176 6.21 13.54 -15.96
C CYS A 176 7.72 13.34 -15.93
N GLY A 177 8.36 13.15 -17.10
CA GLY A 177 9.80 13.04 -17.21
C GLY A 177 10.34 11.64 -16.91
N LEU A 178 9.56 10.57 -17.12
CA LEU A 178 10.09 9.20 -17.17
C LEU A 178 10.92 9.00 -18.43
N ALA A 179 11.98 8.17 -18.34
CA ALA A 179 12.79 7.81 -19.51
C ALA A 179 11.95 7.05 -20.55
N TRP A 180 11.11 6.15 -20.09
CA TRP A 180 10.11 5.46 -20.92
C TRP A 180 8.97 4.89 -20.06
N ALA A 181 7.87 4.55 -20.71
CA ALA A 181 6.77 3.79 -20.13
C ALA A 181 6.27 2.74 -21.13
N GLY A 182 5.79 1.61 -20.61
CA GLY A 182 5.26 0.50 -21.40
C GLY A 182 4.18 -0.28 -20.66
N ASP A 183 3.63 -1.28 -21.34
CA ASP A 183 2.70 -2.21 -20.71
C ASP A 183 3.44 -3.38 -20.02
N THR A 184 2.68 -4.30 -19.42
CA THR A 184 3.24 -5.42 -18.64
C THR A 184 4.12 -6.37 -19.44
N ARG A 185 4.09 -6.35 -20.77
CA ARG A 185 5.00 -7.14 -21.64
C ARG A 185 6.44 -6.63 -21.59
N GLU A 186 6.65 -5.37 -21.19
CA GLU A 186 7.95 -4.76 -20.99
C GLU A 186 8.52 -4.98 -19.56
N LEU A 187 7.89 -5.85 -18.75
CA LEU A 187 8.32 -6.08 -17.36
C LEU A 187 9.77 -6.56 -17.27
N ASP A 188 10.17 -7.52 -18.10
CA ASP A 188 11.54 -8.06 -18.10
C ASP A 188 12.58 -6.97 -18.44
N ARG A 189 12.24 -6.10 -19.38
CA ARG A 189 13.06 -4.92 -19.72
C ARG A 189 13.18 -3.98 -18.52
N LEU A 190 12.05 -3.65 -17.86
CA LEU A 190 12.06 -2.78 -16.69
C LEU A 190 12.94 -3.33 -15.58
N MET A 191 12.79 -4.63 -15.27
CA MET A 191 13.56 -5.30 -14.22
C MET A 191 15.05 -5.35 -14.52
N THR A 192 15.43 -5.51 -15.80
CA THR A 192 16.83 -5.50 -16.24
C THR A 192 17.46 -4.10 -16.20
N GLU A 193 16.68 -3.07 -16.50
CA GLU A 193 17.18 -1.71 -16.60
C GLU A 193 17.18 -0.94 -15.27
N CYS A 194 16.44 -1.40 -14.23
CA CYS A 194 16.34 -0.67 -12.98
C CYS A 194 17.27 -1.22 -11.89
N ASP A 195 17.63 -0.33 -10.95
CA ASP A 195 18.40 -0.67 -9.74
C ASP A 195 17.45 -0.80 -8.51
N VAL A 196 16.27 -0.18 -8.58
CA VAL A 196 15.21 -0.26 -7.58
C VAL A 196 13.88 -0.50 -8.27
N ALA A 197 13.26 -1.64 -8.04
CA ALA A 197 11.93 -1.97 -8.53
C ALA A 197 10.88 -1.67 -7.45
N VAL A 198 9.95 -0.75 -7.74
CA VAL A 198 8.83 -0.36 -6.87
C VAL A 198 7.55 -0.99 -7.38
N VAL A 199 6.93 -1.86 -6.58
CA VAL A 199 5.69 -2.55 -6.93
C VAL A 199 4.52 -1.87 -6.21
N SER A 200 3.65 -1.20 -6.99
CA SER A 200 2.46 -0.50 -6.52
C SER A 200 1.24 -0.72 -7.41
N ALA A 201 1.26 -1.77 -8.23
CA ALA A 201 0.13 -2.19 -9.07
C ALA A 201 -1.04 -2.71 -8.22
N PRO A 202 -2.29 -2.63 -8.70
CA PRO A 202 -3.41 -3.32 -8.09
C PRO A 202 -3.28 -4.84 -8.27
N LEU A 203 -3.78 -5.61 -7.31
CA LEU A 203 -3.87 -7.07 -7.42
C LEU A 203 -5.13 -7.45 -8.21
N ASN A 204 -4.96 -8.23 -9.26
CA ASN A 204 -6.02 -8.85 -10.04
C ASN A 204 -5.46 -10.11 -10.74
N GLU A 205 -6.27 -10.82 -11.51
CA GLU A 205 -5.90 -12.06 -12.23
C GLU A 205 -4.69 -11.89 -13.18
N HIS A 206 -4.44 -10.68 -13.69
CA HIS A 206 -3.32 -10.40 -14.61
C HIS A 206 -2.04 -9.97 -13.89
N THR A 207 -2.14 -9.56 -12.63
CA THR A 207 -1.01 -9.04 -11.85
C THR A 207 -0.60 -9.95 -10.71
N GLU A 208 -1.42 -10.93 -10.36
CA GLU A 208 -1.06 -11.97 -9.39
C GLU A 208 0.18 -12.72 -9.84
N SER A 209 1.15 -12.83 -8.94
CA SER A 209 2.42 -13.53 -9.19
C SER A 209 3.25 -13.00 -10.37
N MET A 210 2.98 -11.78 -10.83
CA MET A 210 3.69 -11.22 -11.99
C MET A 210 5.19 -11.02 -11.73
N ILE A 211 5.61 -10.81 -10.47
CA ILE A 211 7.02 -10.76 -10.09
C ILE A 211 7.43 -12.14 -9.58
N GLY A 212 7.89 -12.97 -10.51
CA GLY A 212 8.40 -14.31 -10.22
C GLY A 212 9.93 -14.39 -10.28
N ALA A 213 10.45 -15.62 -10.23
CA ALA A 213 11.89 -15.89 -10.23
C ALA A 213 12.63 -15.31 -11.45
N ALA A 214 12.00 -15.23 -12.63
CA ALA A 214 12.61 -14.64 -13.83
C ALA A 214 12.82 -13.13 -13.66
N ALA A 215 11.78 -12.41 -13.22
CA ALA A 215 11.84 -10.98 -12.97
C ALA A 215 12.87 -10.62 -11.87
N LEU A 216 12.92 -11.42 -10.78
CA LEU A 216 13.93 -11.22 -9.72
C LEU A 216 15.36 -11.48 -10.21
N ARG A 217 15.58 -12.49 -11.05
CA ARG A 217 16.90 -12.68 -11.69
C ARG A 217 17.27 -11.53 -12.63
N ALA A 218 16.30 -10.99 -13.35
CA ALA A 218 16.53 -9.84 -14.24
C ALA A 218 16.92 -8.57 -13.46
N LEU A 219 16.33 -8.37 -12.27
CA LEU A 219 16.70 -7.27 -11.36
C LEU A 219 18.15 -7.38 -10.86
N GLY A 220 18.63 -8.60 -10.65
CA GLY A 220 20.05 -8.91 -10.40
C GLY A 220 20.54 -8.63 -8.98
N ALA A 221 21.80 -9.06 -8.73
CA ALA A 221 22.40 -9.11 -7.40
C ALA A 221 22.59 -7.74 -6.72
N ASP A 222 22.54 -6.64 -7.43
CA ASP A 222 22.59 -5.28 -6.91
C ASP A 222 21.18 -4.64 -6.78
N GLY A 223 20.15 -5.31 -7.28
CA GLY A 223 18.79 -4.83 -7.35
C GLY A 223 18.07 -4.85 -6.00
N VAL A 224 17.22 -3.87 -5.77
CA VAL A 224 16.35 -3.74 -4.59
C VAL A 224 14.89 -3.81 -5.03
N LEU A 225 14.10 -4.65 -4.38
CA LEU A 225 12.66 -4.73 -4.58
C LEU A 225 11.92 -4.03 -3.43
N ILE A 226 10.93 -3.19 -3.74
CA ILE A 226 10.06 -2.54 -2.74
C ILE A 226 8.61 -2.84 -3.11
N ASN A 227 7.91 -3.62 -2.28
CA ASN A 227 6.50 -3.95 -2.50
C ASN A 227 5.60 -3.23 -1.50
N VAL A 228 4.81 -2.29 -2.00
CA VAL A 228 3.78 -1.53 -1.27
C VAL A 228 2.38 -1.71 -1.88
N GLY A 229 2.24 -2.60 -2.87
CA GLY A 229 0.97 -2.90 -3.51
C GLY A 229 0.17 -3.96 -2.76
N ARG A 230 0.40 -5.24 -3.09
CA ARG A 230 -0.16 -6.41 -2.40
C ARG A 230 0.88 -7.53 -2.38
N GLY A 231 0.86 -8.36 -1.33
CA GLY A 231 1.77 -9.51 -1.20
C GLY A 231 1.81 -10.40 -2.44
N PRO A 232 0.66 -10.92 -2.91
CA PRO A 232 0.60 -11.84 -4.04
C PRO A 232 1.03 -11.29 -5.41
N LEU A 233 1.34 -9.99 -5.55
CA LEU A 233 2.00 -9.46 -6.76
C LEU A 233 3.39 -10.06 -6.97
N VAL A 234 4.04 -10.44 -5.88
CA VAL A 234 5.36 -11.08 -5.87
C VAL A 234 5.19 -12.53 -5.42
N GLN A 235 5.71 -13.48 -6.18
CA GLN A 235 5.65 -14.90 -5.79
C GLN A 235 6.44 -15.12 -4.51
N GLU A 236 5.76 -15.59 -3.47
CA GLU A 236 6.30 -15.76 -2.11
C GLU A 236 7.60 -16.57 -2.10
N ARG A 237 7.54 -17.78 -2.67
CA ARG A 237 8.69 -18.68 -2.72
C ARG A 237 9.85 -18.11 -3.55
N ALA A 238 9.56 -17.49 -4.70
CA ALA A 238 10.58 -16.90 -5.54
C ALA A 238 11.30 -15.74 -4.87
N LEU A 239 10.57 -14.90 -4.12
CA LEU A 239 11.16 -13.81 -3.34
C LEU A 239 12.07 -14.33 -2.22
N TYR A 240 11.59 -15.31 -1.45
CA TYR A 240 12.38 -15.93 -0.38
C TYR A 240 13.69 -16.53 -0.93
N ASP A 241 13.58 -17.33 -1.99
CA ASP A 241 14.75 -17.97 -2.62
C ASP A 241 15.73 -16.93 -3.19
N ALA A 242 15.22 -15.86 -3.81
CA ALA A 242 16.05 -14.80 -4.39
C ALA A 242 16.82 -14.01 -3.30
N LEU A 243 16.20 -13.72 -2.17
CA LEU A 243 16.85 -13.06 -1.03
C LEU A 243 17.87 -13.98 -0.34
N SER A 244 17.50 -15.25 -0.10
CA SER A 244 18.36 -16.24 0.55
C SER A 244 19.61 -16.54 -0.28
N ALA A 245 19.49 -16.60 -1.60
CA ALA A 245 20.59 -16.89 -2.52
C ALA A 245 21.39 -15.65 -2.93
N GLY A 246 20.98 -14.43 -2.52
CA GLY A 246 21.58 -13.19 -2.98
C GLY A 246 21.36 -12.91 -4.47
N THR A 247 20.33 -13.49 -5.08
CA THR A 247 19.94 -13.20 -6.48
C THR A 247 19.54 -11.75 -6.66
N ILE A 248 18.94 -11.15 -5.63
CA ILE A 248 18.75 -9.71 -5.48
C ILE A 248 19.45 -9.25 -4.20
N ARG A 249 19.83 -7.96 -4.16
CA ARG A 249 20.50 -7.38 -2.98
C ARG A 249 19.63 -7.42 -1.74
N ALA A 250 18.42 -6.89 -1.83
CA ALA A 250 17.52 -6.72 -0.69
C ALA A 250 16.08 -6.47 -1.13
N ALA A 251 15.15 -6.57 -0.18
CA ALA A 251 13.77 -6.14 -0.40
C ALA A 251 13.20 -5.36 0.80
N ALA A 252 12.20 -4.50 0.54
CA ALA A 252 11.32 -3.92 1.52
C ALA A 252 9.88 -4.37 1.23
N ILE A 253 9.26 -5.02 2.19
CA ILE A 253 7.92 -5.59 2.05
C ILE A 253 7.02 -4.99 3.14
N ASP A 254 6.04 -4.21 2.71
CA ASP A 254 5.01 -3.65 3.60
C ASP A 254 3.70 -4.46 3.55
N VAL A 255 3.52 -5.27 2.52
CA VAL A 255 2.32 -6.04 2.23
C VAL A 255 2.63 -7.53 2.18
N TRP A 256 1.82 -8.36 2.85
CA TRP A 256 2.16 -9.74 3.14
C TRP A 256 1.18 -10.76 2.52
N TYR A 257 1.53 -12.01 2.60
CA TYR A 257 0.74 -13.15 2.10
C TYR A 257 -0.33 -13.56 3.09
N ARG A 258 -0.10 -13.28 4.39
CA ARG A 258 -1.06 -13.52 5.47
C ARG A 258 -1.17 -12.31 6.37
N TYR A 259 -2.37 -12.09 6.87
CA TYR A 259 -2.70 -11.01 7.79
C TYR A 259 -3.30 -11.58 9.07
N PRO A 260 -3.09 -10.93 10.21
CA PRO A 260 -3.67 -11.35 11.47
C PRO A 260 -5.20 -11.21 11.48
N SER A 261 -5.82 -12.01 12.35
CA SER A 261 -7.18 -11.78 12.82
C SER A 261 -7.23 -10.60 13.81
N ALA A 262 -8.32 -10.48 14.58
CA ALA A 262 -8.53 -9.35 15.49
C ALA A 262 -7.49 -9.23 16.63
N ASP A 263 -6.78 -10.32 16.95
CA ASP A 263 -5.72 -10.35 18.00
C ASP A 263 -4.40 -9.69 17.57
N GLY A 264 -4.26 -9.35 16.29
CA GLY A 264 -3.06 -8.74 15.74
C GLY A 264 -1.84 -9.68 15.65
N VAL A 265 -2.02 -10.98 15.86
CA VAL A 265 -0.93 -11.98 15.86
C VAL A 265 -1.10 -12.95 14.70
N ALA A 266 -0.15 -12.94 13.76
CA ALA A 266 -0.01 -13.93 12.70
C ALA A 266 1.41 -13.94 12.15
N THR A 267 1.86 -15.09 11.64
CA THR A 267 3.02 -15.13 10.77
C THR A 267 2.65 -14.55 9.40
N PRO A 268 3.42 -13.58 8.88
CA PRO A 268 3.08 -12.94 7.61
C PRO A 268 3.26 -13.85 6.39
N SER A 269 3.94 -14.99 6.58
CA SER A 269 4.31 -15.97 5.56
C SER A 269 4.53 -17.34 6.20
N ASP A 270 4.42 -18.42 5.40
CA ASP A 270 4.88 -19.78 5.81
C ASP A 270 6.38 -19.93 5.72
N LEU A 271 7.07 -19.04 5.02
CA LEU A 271 8.51 -19.05 4.86
C LEU A 271 9.18 -18.15 5.91
N PRO A 272 10.40 -18.51 6.40
CA PRO A 272 11.05 -17.81 7.49
C PRO A 272 11.70 -16.48 7.05
N PHE A 273 10.92 -15.56 6.47
CA PHE A 273 11.40 -14.26 6.03
C PHE A 273 12.08 -13.45 7.14
N ALA A 274 11.65 -13.62 8.38
CA ALA A 274 12.25 -12.92 9.52
C ALA A 274 13.73 -13.27 9.77
N GLU A 275 14.21 -14.39 9.23
CA GLU A 275 15.62 -14.80 9.33
C GLU A 275 16.50 -14.13 8.25
N LEU A 276 15.92 -13.50 7.25
CA LEU A 276 16.66 -12.88 6.14
C LEU A 276 17.25 -11.53 6.57
N PRO A 277 18.59 -11.37 6.52
CA PRO A 277 19.24 -10.15 6.97
C PRO A 277 19.06 -8.95 6.02
N ASN A 278 18.71 -9.21 4.77
CA ASN A 278 18.57 -8.25 3.67
C ASN A 278 17.10 -7.91 3.37
N LEU A 279 16.20 -8.06 4.36
CA LEU A 279 14.79 -7.76 4.22
C LEU A 279 14.35 -6.72 5.26
N LEU A 280 13.72 -5.64 4.80
CA LEU A 280 12.96 -4.70 5.63
C LEU A 280 11.50 -5.16 5.65
N MET A 281 11.01 -5.54 6.83
CA MET A 281 9.63 -5.98 7.06
C MET A 281 8.85 -4.90 7.79
N THR A 282 7.71 -4.49 7.24
CA THR A 282 6.78 -3.58 7.92
C THR A 282 5.34 -4.13 7.87
N PRO A 283 4.51 -3.89 8.91
CA PRO A 283 3.22 -4.53 9.06
C PRO A 283 2.08 -3.77 8.35
N HIS A 284 2.22 -3.51 7.04
CA HIS A 284 1.27 -2.75 6.22
C HIS A 284 1.03 -1.33 6.78
N SER A 285 2.11 -0.69 7.18
CA SER A 285 2.08 0.59 7.90
C SER A 285 2.62 1.77 7.09
N SER A 286 3.14 1.55 5.88
CA SER A 286 3.69 2.63 5.03
C SER A 286 2.70 3.77 4.75
N GLY A 287 1.39 3.45 4.70
CA GLY A 287 0.31 4.43 4.53
C GLY A 287 -0.38 4.86 5.84
N VAL A 288 0.08 4.39 7.01
CA VAL A 288 -0.56 4.62 8.31
C VAL A 288 0.09 5.82 8.98
N THR A 289 -0.39 7.02 8.66
CA THR A 289 0.03 8.28 9.28
C THR A 289 -1.19 9.10 9.73
N ARG A 290 -0.98 10.00 10.68
CA ARG A 290 -2.03 10.92 11.15
C ARG A 290 -2.62 11.74 10.00
N ASP A 291 -1.78 12.21 9.10
CA ASP A 291 -2.19 13.05 7.97
C ASP A 291 -3.04 12.26 6.97
N THR A 292 -2.66 11.00 6.71
CA THR A 292 -3.45 10.08 5.89
C THR A 292 -4.86 9.94 6.44
N PHE A 293 -4.99 9.63 7.74
CA PHE A 293 -6.32 9.42 8.32
C PHE A 293 -7.10 10.72 8.52
N SER A 294 -6.43 11.85 8.75
CA SER A 294 -7.09 13.16 8.77
C SER A 294 -7.74 13.49 7.44
N GLY A 295 -7.00 13.33 6.34
CA GLY A 295 -7.54 13.54 4.99
C GLY A 295 -8.67 12.56 4.64
N ARG A 296 -8.56 11.29 5.06
CA ARG A 296 -9.63 10.29 4.89
C ARG A 296 -10.91 10.68 5.62
N VAL A 297 -10.79 11.16 6.86
CA VAL A 297 -11.95 11.68 7.63
C VAL A 297 -12.61 12.82 6.87
N ASP A 298 -11.83 13.77 6.33
CA ASP A 298 -12.38 14.89 5.56
C ASP A 298 -13.17 14.44 4.32
N ASP A 299 -12.66 13.46 3.58
CA ASP A 299 -13.38 12.88 2.42
C ASP A 299 -14.66 12.17 2.85
N ILE A 300 -14.60 11.37 3.92
CA ILE A 300 -15.74 10.61 4.43
C ILE A 300 -16.86 11.55 4.87
N VAL A 301 -16.57 12.53 5.72
CA VAL A 301 -17.58 13.47 6.21
C VAL A 301 -18.13 14.35 5.09
N ALA A 302 -17.29 14.72 4.11
CA ALA A 302 -17.74 15.45 2.92
C ALA A 302 -18.74 14.61 2.09
N ASN A 303 -18.49 13.32 1.91
CA ASN A 303 -19.41 12.41 1.22
C ASN A 303 -20.71 12.18 2.00
N ILE A 304 -20.65 12.05 3.33
CA ILE A 304 -21.83 11.96 4.19
C ILE A 304 -22.70 13.23 4.04
N GLY A 305 -22.08 14.41 4.09
CA GLY A 305 -22.79 15.66 3.87
C GLY A 305 -23.42 15.77 2.47
N ARG A 306 -22.72 15.29 1.42
CA ARG A 306 -23.27 15.20 0.06
C ARG A 306 -24.45 14.27 -0.03
N LEU A 307 -24.36 13.08 0.58
CA LEU A 307 -25.45 12.11 0.64
C LEU A 307 -26.71 12.71 1.25
N GLN A 308 -26.55 13.47 2.35
CA GLN A 308 -27.68 14.14 3.00
C GLN A 308 -28.36 15.18 2.10
N ARG A 309 -27.56 15.93 1.32
CA ARG A 309 -28.10 16.96 0.41
C ARG A 309 -28.55 16.42 -0.94
N GLY A 310 -28.43 15.11 -1.19
CA GLY A 310 -28.73 14.51 -2.50
C GLY A 310 -27.74 14.92 -3.60
N GLU A 311 -26.52 15.30 -3.25
CA GLU A 311 -25.46 15.67 -4.19
C GLU A 311 -24.64 14.44 -4.62
N PRO A 312 -24.03 14.44 -5.82
CA PRO A 312 -23.13 13.37 -6.26
C PRO A 312 -21.95 13.19 -5.30
N LEU A 313 -21.69 11.95 -4.89
CA LEU A 313 -20.53 11.61 -4.05
C LEU A 313 -19.22 11.65 -4.86
N ARG A 314 -18.10 11.74 -4.15
CA ARG A 314 -16.76 11.62 -4.73
C ARG A 314 -16.25 10.19 -4.58
N ASN A 315 -15.39 9.75 -5.51
CA ASN A 315 -14.72 8.45 -5.48
C ASN A 315 -15.71 7.27 -5.34
N VAL A 316 -16.86 7.36 -6.01
CA VAL A 316 -17.82 6.24 -6.09
C VAL A 316 -17.21 5.14 -6.95
N VAL A 317 -17.23 3.92 -6.42
CA VAL A 317 -16.68 2.71 -7.07
C VAL A 317 -17.77 1.68 -7.38
N HIS A 318 -18.99 1.88 -6.84
CA HIS A 318 -20.19 1.08 -7.11
C HIS A 318 -21.44 1.92 -6.83
N GLY A 319 -22.49 1.75 -7.68
CA GLY A 319 -23.79 2.46 -7.61
C GLY A 319 -24.24 3.05 -8.92
#